data_4ce585d2d6856d6dcee0ea915f31e4d0
#
_entry.id   4ce585d2d6856d6dcee0ea915f31e4d0
#
_cell.length_a   1.000
_cell.length_b   1.000
_cell.length_c   1.000
_cell.angle_alpha   90.00
_cell.angle_beta   90.00
_cell.angle_gamma   90.00
#
_symmetry.space_group_name_H-M   'P 1'
#
loop_
_entity.id
_entity.type
_entity.pdbx_description
1 polymer ?
#
loop_
_entity_poly.entity_id
_entity_poly.type
_entity_poly.pdbx_seq_one_letter_code
_entity_poly.pdbx_strand_id
1 'polypeptide(L)'
;MKRSEVNRAINAARSVFERHHWALPPEPRWDVTDFGLGNFKKSGLILINLAEEPEYCEKLMYAFENQITPLHTHKKKKEDIIVRWGKLCLELWNGIPTESKPGEEFEVQFNGKTRKVKNGEHITLSGGERITIIPGIYHAFWPVSDECIIGEVSTANDDLNDNFFIDPNIGRFSEMVEDVAAHIRLVSDK
;
A
#
# COMPACT_ATOMS: atom_id res chain seq x y z
N MET A 1 16.76 6.00 1.11
CA MET A 1 16.01 7.28 0.88
C MET A 1 16.71 8.44 1.58
N LYS A 2 16.53 9.69 1.11
CA LYS A 2 16.98 10.90 1.83
C LYS A 2 15.89 11.41 2.77
N ARG A 3 16.24 11.89 3.95
CA ARG A 3 15.28 12.50 4.90
C ARG A 3 14.52 13.68 4.28
N SER A 4 15.19 14.49 3.47
CA SER A 4 14.54 15.58 2.71
C SER A 4 13.45 15.10 1.75
N GLU A 5 13.60 13.91 1.16
CA GLU A 5 12.60 13.29 0.30
C GLU A 5 11.41 12.78 1.13
N VAL A 6 11.67 12.15 2.26
CA VAL A 6 10.65 11.70 3.22
C VAL A 6 9.82 12.88 3.74
N ASN A 7 10.48 13.97 4.17
CA ASN A 7 9.78 15.17 4.64
C ASN A 7 8.85 15.74 3.57
N ARG A 8 9.29 15.79 2.31
CA ARG A 8 8.43 16.23 1.18
C ARG A 8 7.25 15.29 0.93
N ALA A 9 7.50 13.98 0.99
CA ALA A 9 6.47 12.97 0.78
C ALA A 9 5.36 13.06 1.84
N ILE A 10 5.73 13.18 3.12
CA ILE A 10 4.77 13.36 4.22
C ILE A 10 3.98 14.65 4.06
N ASN A 11 4.64 15.77 3.72
CA ASN A 11 3.95 17.05 3.52
C ASN A 11 2.95 16.97 2.35
N ALA A 12 3.31 16.29 1.25
CA ALA A 12 2.41 16.07 0.12
C ALA A 12 1.19 15.24 0.54
N ALA A 13 1.42 14.10 1.20
CA ALA A 13 0.33 13.23 1.69
C ALA A 13 -0.59 13.98 2.66
N ARG A 14 -0.03 14.71 3.63
CA ARG A 14 -0.79 15.53 4.58
C ARG A 14 -1.67 16.55 3.87
N SER A 15 -1.12 17.30 2.91
CA SER A 15 -1.88 18.29 2.16
C SER A 15 -3.04 17.67 1.37
N VAL A 16 -2.87 16.45 0.84
CA VAL A 16 -3.94 15.72 0.16
C VAL A 16 -5.01 15.28 1.17
N PHE A 17 -4.62 14.70 2.30
CA PHE A 17 -5.57 14.31 3.33
C PHE A 17 -6.39 15.49 3.85
N GLU A 18 -5.74 16.63 4.15
CA GLU A 18 -6.42 17.86 4.60
C GLU A 18 -7.39 18.38 3.54
N ARG A 19 -6.98 18.43 2.28
CA ARG A 19 -7.80 18.90 1.15
C ARG A 19 -9.07 18.08 0.94
N HIS A 20 -8.98 16.80 1.22
CA HIS A 20 -10.11 15.86 1.13
C HIS A 20 -10.79 15.59 2.49
N HIS A 21 -10.54 16.45 3.47
CA HIS A 21 -11.17 16.45 4.80
C HIS A 21 -10.98 15.16 5.60
N TRP A 22 -9.85 14.47 5.39
CA TRP A 22 -9.44 13.36 6.21
C TRP A 22 -8.80 13.87 7.49
N ALA A 23 -9.50 13.69 8.62
CA ALA A 23 -8.95 13.99 9.93
C ALA A 23 -7.85 12.98 10.28
N LEU A 24 -6.68 13.48 10.64
CA LEU A 24 -5.58 12.66 11.13
C LEU A 24 -5.62 12.59 12.67
N PRO A 25 -5.17 11.48 13.28
CA PRO A 25 -5.01 11.42 14.73
C PRO A 25 -4.04 12.51 15.22
N PRO A 26 -4.11 12.94 16.49
CA PRO A 26 -3.26 14.00 17.03
C PRO A 26 -1.75 13.72 16.87
N GLU A 27 -1.34 12.46 16.98
CA GLU A 27 0.05 12.00 16.81
C GLU A 27 0.10 10.89 15.76
N PRO A 28 0.02 11.24 14.46
CA PRO A 28 -0.05 10.23 13.40
C PRO A 28 1.24 9.41 13.36
N ARG A 29 1.11 8.08 13.34
CA ARG A 29 2.21 7.13 13.21
C ARG A 29 2.57 6.94 11.75
N TRP A 30 3.38 7.86 11.23
CA TRP A 30 3.81 7.85 9.84
C TRP A 30 4.84 6.76 9.54
N ASP A 31 4.71 6.18 8.36
CA ASP A 31 5.78 5.40 7.73
C ASP A 31 5.92 5.80 6.25
N VAL A 32 7.14 5.71 5.73
CA VAL A 32 7.47 6.01 4.33
C VAL A 32 8.50 5.00 3.85
N THR A 33 8.18 4.32 2.76
CA THR A 33 9.06 3.28 2.23
C THR A 33 9.25 3.41 0.72
N ASP A 34 10.45 3.11 0.25
CA ASP A 34 10.77 2.81 -1.16
C ASP A 34 11.03 1.31 -1.35
N PHE A 35 10.60 0.50 -0.38
CA PHE A 35 10.79 -0.95 -0.35
C PHE A 35 12.27 -1.39 -0.41
N GLY A 36 13.21 -0.49 -0.04
CA GLY A 36 14.65 -0.76 -0.14
C GLY A 36 15.20 -0.71 -1.57
N LEU A 37 14.41 -0.30 -2.56
CA LEU A 37 14.79 -0.29 -3.97
C LEU A 37 15.57 0.97 -4.40
N GLY A 38 15.69 1.98 -3.53
CA GLY A 38 16.45 3.21 -3.81
C GLY A 38 15.81 4.12 -4.87
N ASN A 39 14.55 3.91 -5.22
CA ASN A 39 13.83 4.68 -6.22
C ASN A 39 12.39 4.98 -5.77
N PHE A 40 12.27 5.90 -4.81
CA PHE A 40 10.98 6.28 -4.23
C PHE A 40 9.97 6.80 -5.26
N LYS A 41 10.41 7.47 -6.32
CA LYS A 41 9.51 7.95 -7.38
C LYS A 41 8.82 6.84 -8.14
N LYS A 42 9.47 5.69 -8.30
CA LYS A 42 8.91 4.55 -9.02
C LYS A 42 8.18 3.60 -8.09
N SER A 43 8.80 3.28 -6.96
CA SER A 43 8.27 2.32 -5.99
C SER A 43 8.27 2.95 -4.62
N GLY A 44 7.10 3.12 -4.03
CA GLY A 44 7.02 3.76 -2.73
C GLY A 44 5.59 3.83 -2.21
N LEU A 45 5.50 4.07 -0.92
CA LEU A 45 4.24 4.23 -0.21
C LEU A 45 4.45 5.14 0.99
N ILE A 46 3.48 6.02 1.23
CA ILE A 46 3.36 6.82 2.44
C ILE A 46 2.14 6.32 3.18
N LEU A 47 2.26 6.03 4.46
CA LEU A 47 1.14 5.53 5.24
C LEU A 47 1.12 6.07 6.67
N ILE A 48 -0.06 6.00 7.26
CA ILE A 48 -0.31 6.21 8.69
C ILE A 48 -0.99 4.96 9.22
N ASN A 49 -0.44 4.37 10.27
CA ASN A 49 -1.13 3.34 11.03
C ASN A 49 -2.17 4.03 11.94
N LEU A 50 -3.46 3.93 11.57
CA LEU A 50 -4.57 4.47 12.33
C LEU A 50 -4.92 3.56 13.52
N ALA A 51 -4.91 2.27 13.30
CA ALA A 51 -5.07 1.24 14.32
C ALA A 51 -4.12 0.08 14.05
N GLU A 52 -3.56 -0.49 15.11
CA GLU A 52 -2.70 -1.68 15.07
C GLU A 52 -2.98 -2.48 16.34
N GLU A 53 -4.00 -3.34 16.24
CA GLU A 53 -4.54 -4.12 17.34
C GLU A 53 -4.26 -5.61 17.12
N PRO A 54 -4.38 -6.47 18.15
CA PRO A 54 -4.14 -7.91 18.00
C PRO A 54 -5.03 -8.59 16.96
N GLU A 55 -6.24 -8.08 16.71
CA GLU A 55 -7.24 -8.67 15.83
C GLU A 55 -7.33 -7.99 14.47
N TYR A 56 -6.96 -6.70 14.38
CA TYR A 56 -7.13 -5.91 13.16
C TYR A 56 -6.10 -4.78 13.04
N CYS A 57 -5.96 -4.30 11.81
CA CYS A 57 -5.17 -3.11 11.51
C CYS A 57 -5.95 -2.20 10.55
N GLU A 58 -5.80 -0.89 10.72
CA GLU A 58 -6.28 0.11 9.79
C GLU A 58 -5.14 1.05 9.39
N LYS A 59 -5.00 1.27 8.08
CA LYS A 59 -4.01 2.20 7.52
C LYS A 59 -4.68 3.21 6.60
N LEU A 60 -4.19 4.44 6.65
CA LEU A 60 -4.45 5.46 5.65
C LEU A 60 -3.18 5.66 4.84
N MET A 61 -3.29 5.52 3.52
CA MET A 61 -2.13 5.48 2.64
C MET A 61 -2.25 6.52 1.52
N TYR A 62 -1.09 6.96 1.04
CA TYR A 62 -0.93 7.81 -0.12
C TYR A 62 0.25 7.32 -0.96
N ALA A 63 0.09 7.33 -2.25
CA ALA A 63 1.16 7.17 -3.21
C ALA A 63 0.97 8.19 -4.34
N PHE A 64 2.07 8.61 -4.95
CA PHE A 64 2.00 9.49 -6.10
C PHE A 64 1.48 8.74 -7.33
N GLU A 65 0.97 9.48 -8.33
CA GLU A 65 0.54 8.87 -9.57
C GLU A 65 1.61 7.97 -10.17
N ASN A 66 1.23 6.74 -10.56
CA ASN A 66 2.10 5.68 -11.09
C ASN A 66 3.20 5.18 -10.13
N GLN A 67 3.18 5.57 -8.86
CA GLN A 67 4.08 5.02 -7.83
C GLN A 67 3.57 3.66 -7.37
N ILE A 68 4.39 2.63 -7.54
CA ILE A 68 3.98 1.24 -7.37
C ILE A 68 4.27 0.76 -5.94
N THR A 69 3.26 0.14 -5.32
CA THR A 69 3.47 -0.82 -4.24
C THR A 69 3.73 -2.17 -4.89
N PRO A 70 4.96 -2.75 -4.72
CA PRO A 70 5.39 -3.92 -5.48
C PRO A 70 4.56 -5.16 -5.21
N LEU A 71 4.59 -6.09 -6.17
CA LEU A 71 3.85 -7.34 -6.13
C LEU A 71 4.26 -8.21 -4.95
N HIS A 72 3.32 -8.45 -4.05
CA HIS A 72 3.51 -9.20 -2.81
C HIS A 72 2.26 -9.98 -2.41
N THR A 73 2.38 -10.84 -1.44
CA THR A 73 1.28 -11.59 -0.83
C THR A 73 1.47 -11.72 0.68
N HIS A 74 0.39 -12.10 1.34
CA HIS A 74 0.35 -12.47 2.75
C HIS A 74 -0.07 -13.93 2.91
N LYS A 75 0.50 -14.62 3.89
CA LYS A 75 0.10 -16.00 4.23
C LYS A 75 -1.02 -16.06 5.25
N LYS A 76 -1.17 -15.02 6.07
CA LYS A 76 -2.13 -14.96 7.17
C LYS A 76 -3.09 -13.79 7.04
N LYS A 77 -2.58 -12.61 6.64
CA LYS A 77 -3.34 -11.37 6.59
C LYS A 77 -4.37 -11.43 5.46
N LYS A 78 -5.63 -11.19 5.81
CA LYS A 78 -6.71 -10.82 4.90
C LYS A 78 -6.89 -9.31 4.97
N GLU A 79 -7.03 -8.65 3.84
CA GLU A 79 -7.16 -7.20 3.79
C GLU A 79 -8.19 -6.74 2.79
N ASP A 80 -8.80 -5.60 3.08
CA ASP A 80 -9.58 -4.80 2.15
C ASP A 80 -8.73 -3.60 1.72
N ILE A 81 -8.46 -3.46 0.42
CA ILE A 81 -7.91 -2.24 -0.17
C ILE A 81 -9.08 -1.40 -0.66
N ILE A 82 -9.17 -0.18 -0.18
CA ILE A 82 -10.32 0.71 -0.37
C ILE A 82 -9.82 2.02 -0.98
N VAL A 83 -10.41 2.46 -2.09
CA VAL A 83 -10.14 3.81 -2.60
C VAL A 83 -10.99 4.81 -1.82
N ARG A 84 -10.34 5.68 -1.08
CA ARG A 84 -11.00 6.74 -0.32
C ARG A 84 -11.16 8.02 -1.14
N TRP A 85 -10.26 8.25 -2.10
CA TRP A 85 -10.32 9.32 -3.09
C TRP A 85 -9.50 8.96 -4.33
N GLY A 86 -9.91 9.42 -5.51
CA GLY A 86 -9.20 9.21 -6.77
C GLY A 86 -9.42 7.83 -7.39
N LYS A 87 -8.39 7.31 -8.03
CA LYS A 87 -8.41 6.02 -8.73
C LYS A 87 -7.15 5.23 -8.46
N LEU A 88 -7.31 3.95 -8.19
CA LEU A 88 -6.24 3.00 -7.91
C LEU A 88 -6.31 1.84 -8.90
N CYS A 89 -5.22 1.54 -9.56
CA CYS A 89 -5.08 0.31 -10.34
C CYS A 89 -4.44 -0.78 -9.47
N LEU A 90 -4.97 -2.00 -9.59
CA LEU A 90 -4.41 -3.19 -8.96
C LEU A 90 -4.13 -4.26 -10.02
N GLU A 91 -3.05 -5.01 -9.79
CA GLU A 91 -2.76 -6.25 -10.49
C GLU A 91 -2.86 -7.41 -9.50
N LEU A 92 -3.58 -8.48 -9.85
CA LEU A 92 -3.84 -9.62 -8.99
C LEU A 92 -3.41 -10.94 -9.62
N TRP A 93 -2.90 -11.84 -8.78
CA TRP A 93 -2.56 -13.22 -9.16
C TRP A 93 -2.99 -14.21 -8.08
N ASN A 94 -3.69 -15.27 -8.51
CA ASN A 94 -4.01 -16.39 -7.63
C ASN A 94 -2.84 -17.38 -7.61
N GLY A 95 -1.94 -17.20 -6.65
CA GLY A 95 -0.68 -17.94 -6.52
C GLY A 95 0.53 -17.19 -7.10
N ILE A 96 1.68 -17.85 -7.10
CA ILE A 96 2.96 -17.29 -7.53
C ILE A 96 2.90 -16.93 -9.04
N PRO A 97 3.12 -15.68 -9.43
CA PRO A 97 2.96 -15.23 -10.82
C PRO A 97 3.76 -16.02 -11.84
N THR A 98 5.00 -16.44 -11.49
CA THR A 98 5.85 -17.24 -12.38
C THR A 98 5.39 -18.68 -12.55
N GLU A 99 4.51 -19.17 -11.68
CA GLU A 99 3.96 -20.53 -11.69
C GLU A 99 2.48 -20.55 -12.11
N SER A 100 1.84 -19.38 -12.11
CA SER A 100 0.43 -19.21 -12.44
C SER A 100 0.24 -18.92 -13.92
N LYS A 101 -0.85 -19.43 -14.51
CA LYS A 101 -1.18 -19.17 -15.91
C LYS A 101 -1.78 -17.78 -16.08
N PRO A 102 -1.16 -16.88 -16.89
CA PRO A 102 -1.75 -15.58 -17.21
C PRO A 102 -3.13 -15.73 -17.83
N GLY A 103 -4.06 -14.88 -17.42
CA GLY A 103 -5.43 -14.88 -17.95
C GLY A 103 -6.34 -15.98 -17.40
N GLU A 104 -5.87 -16.85 -16.49
CA GLU A 104 -6.70 -17.83 -15.78
C GLU A 104 -7.63 -17.10 -14.81
N GLU A 105 -8.91 -17.50 -14.81
CA GLU A 105 -9.96 -16.88 -13.98
C GLU A 105 -9.91 -17.38 -12.53
N PHE A 106 -10.11 -16.46 -11.59
CA PHE A 106 -10.36 -16.76 -10.20
C PHE A 106 -11.35 -15.75 -9.59
N GLU A 107 -11.82 -16.00 -8.38
CA GLU A 107 -12.83 -15.18 -7.73
C GLU A 107 -12.22 -14.30 -6.63
N VAL A 108 -12.69 -13.04 -6.59
CA VAL A 108 -12.38 -12.07 -5.52
C VAL A 108 -13.67 -11.43 -5.02
N GLN A 109 -13.64 -10.86 -3.82
CA GLN A 109 -14.73 -10.04 -3.32
C GLN A 109 -14.50 -8.58 -3.73
N PHE A 110 -15.42 -8.05 -4.53
CA PHE A 110 -15.42 -6.67 -5.00
C PHE A 110 -16.70 -5.99 -4.50
N ASN A 111 -16.57 -4.96 -3.67
CA ASN A 111 -17.70 -4.26 -3.03
C ASN A 111 -18.69 -5.22 -2.33
N GLY A 112 -18.16 -6.28 -1.70
CA GLY A 112 -18.95 -7.30 -0.99
C GLY A 112 -19.67 -8.30 -1.89
N LYS A 113 -19.37 -8.32 -3.20
CA LYS A 113 -19.91 -9.28 -4.16
C LYS A 113 -18.78 -10.06 -4.83
N THR A 114 -19.00 -11.35 -5.05
CA THR A 114 -18.06 -12.18 -5.81
C THR A 114 -17.97 -11.70 -7.25
N ARG A 115 -16.75 -11.48 -7.72
CA ARG A 115 -16.41 -11.12 -9.10
C ARG A 115 -15.31 -12.04 -9.62
N LYS A 116 -15.44 -12.51 -10.85
CA LYS A 116 -14.36 -13.19 -11.57
C LYS A 116 -13.40 -12.17 -12.15
N VAL A 117 -12.11 -12.44 -11.96
CA VAL A 117 -10.99 -11.67 -12.48
C VAL A 117 -9.96 -12.63 -13.05
N LYS A 118 -8.97 -12.12 -13.78
CA LYS A 118 -7.94 -12.96 -14.41
C LYS A 118 -6.57 -12.67 -13.80
N ASN A 119 -5.73 -13.71 -13.73
CA ASN A 119 -4.32 -13.56 -13.37
C ASN A 119 -3.63 -12.53 -14.27
N GLY A 120 -3.03 -11.49 -13.64
CA GLY A 120 -2.36 -10.38 -14.33
C GLY A 120 -3.31 -9.34 -14.90
N GLU A 121 -4.62 -9.42 -14.61
CA GLU A 121 -5.57 -8.37 -15.02
C GLU A 121 -5.36 -7.10 -14.20
N HIS A 122 -5.35 -5.96 -14.88
CA HIS A 122 -5.34 -4.65 -14.25
C HIS A 122 -6.79 -4.23 -13.93
N ILE A 123 -7.08 -4.07 -12.66
CA ILE A 123 -8.40 -3.70 -12.15
C ILE A 123 -8.32 -2.28 -11.60
N THR A 124 -9.12 -1.36 -12.11
CA THR A 124 -9.18 0.01 -11.59
C THR A 124 -10.34 0.13 -10.61
N LEU A 125 -10.03 0.58 -9.39
CA LEU A 125 -10.99 1.00 -8.37
C LEU A 125 -11.15 2.52 -8.42
N SER A 126 -12.36 2.99 -8.23
CA SER A 126 -12.73 4.40 -8.04
C SER A 126 -13.07 4.71 -6.59
N GLY A 127 -13.15 5.99 -6.23
CA GLY A 127 -13.51 6.39 -4.88
C GLY A 127 -14.77 5.71 -4.32
N GLY A 128 -14.66 5.12 -3.15
CA GLY A 128 -15.69 4.32 -2.49
C GLY A 128 -15.65 2.81 -2.80
N GLU A 129 -14.93 2.38 -3.84
CA GLU A 129 -14.82 0.96 -4.18
C GLU A 129 -13.73 0.27 -3.35
N ARG A 130 -13.90 -1.02 -3.12
CA ARG A 130 -12.97 -1.87 -2.39
C ARG A 130 -12.83 -3.26 -3.00
N ILE A 131 -11.69 -3.86 -2.78
CA ILE A 131 -11.42 -5.26 -3.07
C ILE A 131 -10.91 -5.94 -1.81
N THR A 132 -11.42 -7.16 -1.56
CA THR A 132 -10.93 -7.99 -0.46
C THR A 132 -9.92 -8.98 -0.99
N ILE A 133 -8.72 -8.95 -0.45
CA ILE A 133 -7.59 -9.80 -0.78
C ILE A 133 -7.41 -10.82 0.34
N ILE A 134 -7.57 -12.09 0.01
CA ILE A 134 -7.37 -13.19 0.95
C ILE A 134 -5.92 -13.68 0.93
N PRO A 135 -5.44 -14.38 1.99
CA PRO A 135 -4.10 -14.97 2.00
C PRO A 135 -3.79 -15.77 0.74
N GLY A 136 -2.57 -15.61 0.20
CA GLY A 136 -2.10 -16.30 -0.98
C GLY A 136 -2.37 -15.60 -2.31
N ILE A 137 -3.22 -14.58 -2.35
CA ILE A 137 -3.38 -13.72 -3.53
C ILE A 137 -2.21 -12.74 -3.58
N TYR A 138 -1.43 -12.79 -4.67
CA TYR A 138 -0.42 -11.77 -4.94
C TYR A 138 -1.07 -10.54 -5.53
N HIS A 139 -0.63 -9.37 -5.07
CA HIS A 139 -1.17 -8.10 -5.52
C HIS A 139 -0.11 -7.01 -5.57
N ALA A 140 -0.23 -6.14 -6.55
CA ALA A 140 0.45 -4.86 -6.67
C ALA A 140 -0.61 -3.78 -6.87
N PHE A 141 -0.31 -2.54 -6.49
CA PHE A 141 -1.22 -1.44 -6.76
C PHE A 141 -0.47 -0.12 -6.97
N TRP A 142 -1.10 0.78 -7.71
CA TRP A 142 -0.58 2.12 -7.99
C TRP A 142 -1.72 3.09 -8.31
N PRO A 143 -1.64 4.35 -7.88
CA PRO A 143 -2.56 5.40 -8.30
C PRO A 143 -2.53 5.63 -9.80
N VAL A 144 -3.69 5.88 -10.39
CA VAL A 144 -3.88 6.29 -11.79
C VAL A 144 -4.64 7.61 -11.90
N SER A 145 -4.55 8.41 -10.86
CA SER A 145 -5.02 9.80 -10.77
C SER A 145 -4.02 10.62 -9.98
N ASP A 146 -4.00 11.94 -10.20
CA ASP A 146 -3.08 12.89 -9.56
C ASP A 146 -3.08 12.79 -8.03
N GLU A 147 -4.25 12.55 -7.44
CA GLU A 147 -4.43 12.35 -6.01
C GLU A 147 -5.20 11.05 -5.78
N CYS A 148 -4.66 10.19 -4.95
CA CYS A 148 -5.29 8.96 -4.55
C CYS A 148 -5.08 8.73 -3.05
N ILE A 149 -6.18 8.66 -2.31
CA ILE A 149 -6.19 8.28 -0.90
C ILE A 149 -6.66 6.83 -0.83
N ILE A 150 -5.84 6.00 -0.20
CA ILE A 150 -6.05 4.57 -0.10
C ILE A 150 -6.28 4.23 1.38
N GLY A 151 -7.28 3.44 1.68
CA GLY A 151 -7.48 2.82 2.98
C GLY A 151 -7.15 1.34 2.92
N GLU A 152 -6.59 0.82 3.98
CA GLU A 152 -6.48 -0.61 4.24
C GLU A 152 -7.16 -0.93 5.57
N VAL A 153 -8.01 -1.94 5.57
CA VAL A 153 -8.50 -2.57 6.79
C VAL A 153 -8.15 -4.05 6.69
N SER A 154 -7.45 -4.56 7.68
CA SER A 154 -6.96 -5.93 7.62
C SER A 154 -7.11 -6.65 8.96
N THR A 155 -6.95 -7.97 8.94
CA THR A 155 -6.64 -8.72 10.15
C THR A 155 -5.28 -8.27 10.70
N ALA A 156 -4.88 -8.79 11.87
CA ALA A 156 -3.65 -8.39 12.54
C ALA A 156 -2.46 -8.25 11.59
N ASN A 157 -1.73 -7.15 11.74
CA ASN A 157 -0.59 -6.80 10.90
C ASN A 157 0.69 -7.45 11.40
N ASP A 158 1.44 -8.08 10.52
CA ASP A 158 2.79 -8.59 10.78
C ASP A 158 3.68 -8.27 9.57
N ASP A 159 3.99 -6.99 9.41
CA ASP A 159 4.80 -6.53 8.27
C ASP A 159 6.19 -7.16 8.22
N LEU A 160 6.71 -7.69 9.34
CA LEU A 160 8.04 -8.31 9.40
C LEU A 160 8.04 -9.72 8.83
N ASN A 161 6.98 -10.49 9.09
CA ASN A 161 6.98 -11.93 8.85
C ASN A 161 5.89 -12.39 7.88
N ASP A 162 4.97 -11.49 7.48
CA ASP A 162 3.83 -11.84 6.62
C ASP A 162 3.73 -10.98 5.33
N ASN A 163 4.84 -10.37 4.90
CA ASN A 163 4.98 -9.72 3.59
C ASN A 163 5.95 -10.51 2.72
N PHE A 164 5.46 -11.12 1.64
CA PHE A 164 6.25 -11.93 0.73
C PHE A 164 6.26 -11.30 -0.67
N PHE A 165 7.36 -10.63 -0.99
CA PHE A 165 7.55 -9.99 -2.29
C PHE A 165 8.09 -10.96 -3.33
N ILE A 166 7.73 -10.75 -4.61
CA ILE A 166 8.31 -11.52 -5.74
C ILE A 166 9.75 -11.07 -6.02
N ASP A 167 10.03 -9.77 -5.94
CA ASP A 167 11.38 -9.26 -6.12
C ASP A 167 12.21 -9.51 -4.84
N PRO A 168 13.27 -10.35 -4.91
CA PRO A 168 14.09 -10.67 -3.75
C PRO A 168 14.96 -9.50 -3.26
N ASN A 169 15.07 -8.41 -4.02
CA ASN A 169 15.80 -7.21 -3.61
C ASN A 169 15.00 -6.31 -2.68
N ILE A 170 13.71 -6.58 -2.51
CA ILE A 170 12.85 -5.78 -1.63
C ILE A 170 13.17 -6.09 -0.18
N GLY A 171 13.50 -5.03 0.57
CA GLY A 171 13.67 -5.02 2.02
C GLY A 171 12.59 -4.20 2.70
N ARG A 172 12.30 -4.54 3.97
CA ARG A 172 11.29 -3.81 4.74
C ARG A 172 11.68 -2.35 5.00
N PHE A 173 12.94 -2.11 5.31
CA PHE A 173 13.42 -0.78 5.69
C PHE A 173 14.44 -0.28 4.68
N SER A 174 14.18 0.92 4.18
CA SER A 174 15.14 1.67 3.37
C SER A 174 16.23 2.22 4.28
N GLU A 175 17.49 2.18 3.81
CA GLU A 175 18.53 2.96 4.47
C GLU A 175 18.19 4.45 4.39
N MET A 176 18.19 5.13 5.55
CA MET A 176 17.91 6.55 5.64
C MET A 176 19.21 7.36 5.65
N VAL A 177 19.30 8.32 4.72
CA VAL A 177 20.36 9.33 4.70
C VAL A 177 19.83 10.61 5.32
N GLU A 178 20.36 10.96 6.49
CA GLU A 178 19.95 12.15 7.25
C GLU A 178 20.63 13.42 6.68
N ASP A 179 20.17 13.86 5.51
CA ASP A 179 20.65 15.08 4.82
C ASP A 179 20.05 16.38 5.39
N VAL A 180 18.95 16.28 6.12
CA VAL A 180 18.27 17.35 6.86
C VAL A 180 17.63 16.81 8.14
N ALA A 181 17.17 17.68 9.02
CA ALA A 181 16.40 17.29 10.19
C ALA A 181 15.06 16.65 9.80
N ALA A 182 14.65 15.62 10.54
CA ALA A 182 13.31 15.03 10.39
C ALA A 182 12.25 16.04 10.85
N HIS A 183 11.22 16.25 10.03
CA HIS A 183 10.04 17.03 10.45
C HIS A 183 9.11 16.22 11.36
N ILE A 184 9.07 14.92 11.15
CA ILE A 184 8.23 13.97 11.87
C ILE A 184 9.04 12.69 12.06
N ARG A 185 8.90 12.08 13.23
CA ARG A 185 9.48 10.76 13.50
C ARG A 185 8.62 9.67 12.85
N LEU A 186 9.28 8.80 12.07
CA LEU A 186 8.65 7.63 11.48
C LEU A 186 8.56 6.48 12.50
N VAL A 187 7.67 5.53 12.27
CA VAL A 187 7.65 4.27 13.05
C VAL A 187 8.93 3.45 12.87
N SER A 188 9.62 3.62 11.74
CA SER A 188 10.89 2.97 11.41
C SER A 188 12.12 3.69 11.98
N ASP A 189 11.99 4.93 12.49
CA ASP A 189 13.11 5.67 13.09
C ASP A 189 13.48 5.07 14.47
N LYS A 190 14.75 4.77 14.65
CA LYS A 190 15.31 4.22 15.90
C LYS A 190 15.51 5.29 16.98
#